data_85eeb33398a5cb71059c7360c3d102f6
#
_entry.id   85eeb33398a5cb71059c7360c3d102f6
#
_cell.length_a   1.000
_cell.length_b   1.000
_cell.length_c   1.000
_cell.angle_alpha   90.00
_cell.angle_beta   90.00
_cell.angle_gamma   90.00
#
_symmetry.space_group_name_H-M   'P 1'
#
loop_
_entity.id
_entity.type
_entity.pdbx_description
1 polymer ?
#
loop_
_entity_poly.entity_id
_entity_poly.type
_entity_poly.pdbx_seq_one_letter_code
_entity_poly.pdbx_strand_id
1 'polypeptide(L)'
;MRIAIIGTGISGLTAAYLLSQEHEVVVFEANDYVGGHTNTVDVALNGGTYAVDTGFIVFNQKTYPNFVKLMKRLGVGWQNSVMSFSVQCEKTGLEFSPSNLNSLFIQRRNLVRPSFYRMLWDVMRFKRDSEALMESDDYDLTLAAFLTDKGYSQAFVQHFIIPMGEAIWSADPVKFNNFPARYFAQFFKNHGFLNVKDQPQWLTVKGRSRQYIKPITQPYADQIRLNCPVASVRRFPDYVEIQPQNEVVEKFDQVVIATHSDQALALLDDPTDTERNILG
;
A
#
# COMPACT_ATOMS: atom_id res chain seq x y z
N MET A 1 18.95 -25.23 0.16
CA MET A 1 17.55 -25.53 -0.21
C MET A 1 17.24 -24.83 -1.53
N ARG A 2 16.33 -25.39 -2.31
CA ARG A 2 15.76 -24.76 -3.50
C ARG A 2 14.39 -24.17 -3.14
N ILE A 3 14.24 -22.84 -3.24
CA ILE A 3 13.07 -22.10 -2.72
C ILE A 3 12.37 -21.40 -3.88
N ALA A 4 11.05 -21.61 -4.00
CA ALA A 4 10.21 -20.88 -4.92
C ALA A 4 9.73 -19.56 -4.27
N ILE A 5 9.71 -18.47 -5.05
CA ILE A 5 9.15 -17.19 -4.63
C ILE A 5 8.14 -16.76 -5.69
N ILE A 6 6.90 -16.53 -5.27
CA ILE A 6 5.80 -16.18 -6.16
C ILE A 6 5.45 -14.69 -5.97
N GLY A 7 5.70 -13.91 -7.02
CA GLY A 7 5.51 -12.47 -7.06
C GLY A 7 6.80 -11.67 -6.86
N THR A 8 6.98 -10.62 -7.68
CA THR A 8 8.13 -9.70 -7.66
C THR A 8 7.81 -8.33 -7.07
N GLY A 9 6.76 -8.20 -6.28
CA GLY A 9 6.56 -7.03 -5.44
C GLY A 9 7.68 -6.89 -4.41
N ILE A 10 7.69 -5.79 -3.65
CA ILE A 10 8.74 -5.51 -2.65
C ILE A 10 8.93 -6.67 -1.65
N SER A 11 7.86 -7.38 -1.29
CA SER A 11 7.92 -8.52 -0.37
C SER A 11 8.69 -9.70 -0.98
N GLY A 12 8.32 -10.11 -2.21
CA GLY A 12 9.00 -11.20 -2.92
C GLY A 12 10.46 -10.86 -3.26
N LEU A 13 10.72 -9.64 -3.75
CA LEU A 13 12.09 -9.18 -4.03
C LEU A 13 12.95 -9.16 -2.77
N THR A 14 12.42 -8.72 -1.63
CA THR A 14 13.16 -8.71 -0.35
C THR A 14 13.43 -10.13 0.13
N ALA A 15 12.45 -11.03 0.06
CA ALA A 15 12.63 -12.43 0.41
C ALA A 15 13.69 -13.09 -0.48
N ALA A 16 13.59 -12.92 -1.81
CA ALA A 16 14.57 -13.43 -2.76
C ALA A 16 15.99 -12.92 -2.50
N TYR A 17 16.12 -11.60 -2.27
CA TYR A 17 17.41 -10.97 -1.97
C TYR A 17 18.08 -11.54 -0.70
N LEU A 18 17.31 -11.78 0.34
CA LEU A 18 17.83 -12.33 1.59
C LEU A 18 18.13 -13.81 1.49
N LEU A 19 17.25 -14.58 0.88
CA LEU A 19 17.38 -16.04 0.77
C LEU A 19 18.43 -16.46 -0.26
N SER A 20 18.64 -15.71 -1.33
CA SER A 20 19.66 -16.01 -2.36
C SER A 20 21.11 -15.97 -1.84
N GLN A 21 21.35 -15.46 -0.62
CA GLN A 21 22.68 -15.47 -0.02
C GLN A 21 23.13 -16.85 0.42
N GLU A 22 22.20 -17.74 0.74
CA GLU A 22 22.47 -19.08 1.29
C GLU A 22 21.71 -20.20 0.56
N HIS A 23 20.76 -19.84 -0.32
CA HIS A 23 19.86 -20.79 -0.95
C HIS A 23 19.72 -20.52 -2.45
N GLU A 24 19.40 -21.56 -3.21
CA GLU A 24 18.94 -21.41 -4.58
C GLU A 24 17.51 -20.88 -4.58
N VAL A 25 17.26 -19.75 -5.24
CA VAL A 25 15.92 -19.17 -5.36
C VAL A 25 15.47 -19.20 -6.81
N VAL A 26 14.19 -19.48 -7.04
CA VAL A 26 13.53 -19.30 -8.33
C VAL A 26 12.33 -18.39 -8.11
N VAL A 27 12.26 -17.30 -8.86
CA VAL A 27 11.22 -16.28 -8.69
C VAL A 27 10.28 -16.32 -9.88
N PHE A 28 8.98 -16.45 -9.60
CA PHE A 28 7.90 -16.47 -10.59
C PHE A 28 7.16 -15.13 -10.59
N GLU A 29 7.05 -14.53 -11.75
CA GLU A 29 6.30 -13.28 -11.96
C GLU A 29 5.31 -13.44 -13.11
N ALA A 30 4.07 -13.09 -12.87
CA ALA A 30 3.01 -13.19 -13.86
C ALA A 30 3.12 -12.14 -14.98
N ASN A 31 3.64 -10.95 -14.64
CA ASN A 31 3.81 -9.85 -15.58
C ASN A 31 5.10 -9.97 -16.40
N ASP A 32 5.23 -9.10 -17.39
CA ASP A 32 6.42 -8.94 -18.21
C ASP A 32 7.50 -8.02 -17.59
N TYR A 33 7.27 -7.55 -16.37
CA TYR A 33 8.19 -6.67 -15.62
C TYR A 33 8.29 -7.04 -14.15
N VAL A 34 9.42 -6.65 -13.52
CA VAL A 34 9.71 -6.88 -12.11
C VAL A 34 9.33 -5.63 -11.30
N GLY A 35 8.74 -5.83 -10.11
CA GLY A 35 8.56 -4.74 -9.14
C GLY A 35 7.16 -4.63 -8.55
N GLY A 36 6.14 -5.20 -9.16
CA GLY A 36 4.77 -5.05 -8.69
C GLY A 36 4.36 -3.56 -8.62
N HIS A 37 4.00 -3.07 -7.42
CA HIS A 37 3.68 -1.65 -7.21
C HIS A 37 4.90 -0.71 -7.28
N THR A 38 6.12 -1.23 -7.43
CA THR A 38 7.31 -0.43 -7.80
C THR A 38 7.28 -0.22 -9.31
N ASN A 39 6.36 0.60 -9.76
CA ASN A 39 6.13 0.86 -11.16
C ASN A 39 6.40 2.32 -11.49
N THR A 40 7.46 2.56 -12.28
CA THR A 40 7.83 3.89 -12.79
C THR A 40 7.60 3.93 -14.29
N VAL A 41 6.73 4.81 -14.75
CA VAL A 41 6.40 5.00 -16.16
C VAL A 41 7.10 6.26 -16.69
N ASP A 42 7.72 6.16 -17.86
CA ASP A 42 8.31 7.31 -18.53
C ASP A 42 7.24 7.97 -19.43
N VAL A 43 6.92 9.23 -19.13
CA VAL A 43 5.91 10.03 -19.83
C VAL A 43 6.60 11.09 -20.68
N ALA A 44 6.36 11.08 -21.97
CA ALA A 44 6.82 12.14 -22.89
C ALA A 44 5.85 13.32 -22.84
N LEU A 45 6.33 14.51 -22.47
CA LEU A 45 5.53 15.73 -22.37
C LEU A 45 6.40 16.95 -22.76
N ASN A 46 5.88 17.80 -23.63
CA ASN A 46 6.53 19.07 -24.03
C ASN A 46 8.00 18.93 -24.45
N GLY A 47 8.35 17.87 -25.18
CA GLY A 47 9.70 17.61 -25.68
C GLY A 47 10.68 17.05 -24.64
N GLY A 48 10.23 16.75 -23.42
CA GLY A 48 10.99 16.06 -22.36
C GLY A 48 10.39 14.71 -22.01
N THR A 49 11.18 13.87 -21.34
CA THR A 49 10.73 12.60 -20.76
C THR A 49 10.78 12.69 -19.24
N TYR A 50 9.66 12.38 -18.60
CA TYR A 50 9.49 12.46 -17.14
C TYR A 50 9.20 11.08 -16.60
N ALA A 51 10.02 10.62 -15.65
CA ALA A 51 9.76 9.41 -14.91
C ALA A 51 8.71 9.65 -13.81
N VAL A 52 7.63 8.89 -13.80
CA VAL A 52 6.50 9.03 -12.87
C VAL A 52 6.25 7.71 -12.15
N ASP A 53 6.31 7.73 -10.82
CA ASP A 53 5.92 6.59 -10.00
C ASP A 53 4.39 6.50 -9.93
N THR A 54 3.82 5.35 -10.28
CA THR A 54 2.37 5.12 -10.35
C THR A 54 1.83 4.28 -9.19
N GLY A 55 2.69 3.62 -8.43
CA GLY A 55 2.32 2.82 -7.27
C GLY A 55 2.97 3.34 -6.00
N PHE A 56 4.18 2.87 -5.68
CA PHE A 56 4.94 3.33 -4.51
C PHE A 56 5.66 4.65 -4.79
N ILE A 57 5.25 5.73 -4.12
CA ILE A 57 5.70 7.10 -4.42
C ILE A 57 6.56 7.69 -3.30
N VAL A 58 6.11 7.58 -2.04
CA VAL A 58 6.71 8.24 -0.88
C VAL A 58 6.83 7.32 0.33
N PHE A 59 7.79 7.63 1.19
CA PHE A 59 7.99 6.95 2.47
C PHE A 59 8.53 7.95 3.50
N ASN A 60 8.70 7.54 4.74
CA ASN A 60 9.38 8.31 5.77
C ASN A 60 10.19 7.40 6.68
N GLN A 61 11.14 7.94 7.42
CA GLN A 61 12.06 7.14 8.25
C GLN A 61 11.37 6.55 9.49
N LYS A 62 10.28 7.16 9.96
CA LYS A 62 9.58 6.76 11.19
C LYS A 62 8.75 5.51 10.98
N THR A 63 7.96 5.46 9.92
CA THR A 63 7.00 4.38 9.66
C THR A 63 7.52 3.32 8.68
N TYR A 64 8.65 3.58 8.00
CA TYR A 64 9.28 2.67 7.06
C TYR A 64 10.73 2.27 7.46
N PRO A 65 11.02 1.89 8.73
CA PRO A 65 12.40 1.67 9.19
C PRO A 65 13.10 0.55 8.44
N ASN A 66 12.37 -0.52 8.07
CA ASN A 66 12.94 -1.65 7.34
C ASN A 66 13.22 -1.31 5.88
N PHE A 67 12.34 -0.53 5.22
CA PHE A 67 12.58 -0.03 3.89
C PHE A 67 13.82 0.88 3.84
N VAL A 68 13.97 1.76 4.82
CA VAL A 68 15.18 2.61 4.96
C VAL A 68 16.45 1.77 5.12
N LYS A 69 16.41 0.71 5.94
CA LYS A 69 17.53 -0.24 6.07
C LYS A 69 17.85 -0.93 4.74
N LEU A 70 16.82 -1.37 4.02
CA LEU A 70 16.98 -1.99 2.72
C LEU A 70 17.63 -1.02 1.71
N MET A 71 17.14 0.20 1.60
CA MET A 71 17.71 1.22 0.71
C MET A 71 19.18 1.50 1.02
N LYS A 72 19.54 1.62 2.31
CA LYS A 72 20.93 1.76 2.74
C LYS A 72 21.80 0.57 2.31
N ARG A 73 21.29 -0.66 2.51
CA ARG A 73 22.00 -1.90 2.13
C ARG A 73 22.22 -2.00 0.62
N LEU A 74 21.24 -1.53 -0.17
CA LEU A 74 21.32 -1.52 -1.64
C LEU A 74 22.11 -0.32 -2.22
N GLY A 75 22.56 0.64 -1.38
CA GLY A 75 23.23 1.85 -1.82
C GLY A 75 22.31 2.82 -2.58
N VAL A 76 20.99 2.74 -2.37
CA VAL A 76 19.99 3.56 -3.05
C VAL A 76 19.68 4.80 -2.22
N GLY A 77 19.89 5.97 -2.80
CA GLY A 77 19.64 7.26 -2.15
C GLY A 77 18.18 7.69 -2.24
N TRP A 78 17.83 8.65 -1.38
CA TRP A 78 16.51 9.29 -1.37
C TRP A 78 16.64 10.80 -1.22
N GLN A 79 15.56 11.51 -1.43
CA GLN A 79 15.47 12.96 -1.29
C GLN A 79 14.17 13.37 -0.60
N ASN A 80 14.14 14.59 -0.07
CA ASN A 80 12.94 15.15 0.54
C ASN A 80 11.82 15.26 -0.51
N SER A 81 10.60 14.95 -0.05
CA SER A 81 9.36 15.06 -0.81
C SER A 81 8.31 15.76 0.04
N VAL A 82 7.25 16.17 -0.60
CA VAL A 82 6.05 16.71 0.05
C VAL A 82 4.89 15.79 -0.30
N MET A 83 4.22 15.27 0.75
CA MET A 83 2.95 14.60 0.57
C MET A 83 1.84 15.58 0.92
N SER A 84 1.07 15.97 -0.08
CA SER A 84 -0.08 16.84 0.07
C SER A 84 -1.38 16.09 -0.25
N PHE A 85 -2.46 16.56 0.31
CA PHE A 85 -3.81 16.08 0.04
C PHE A 85 -4.66 17.26 -0.40
N SER A 86 -5.45 17.07 -1.45
CA SER A 86 -6.45 18.04 -1.89
C SER A 86 -7.71 17.32 -2.33
N VAL A 87 -8.83 17.98 -2.20
CA VAL A 87 -10.15 17.47 -2.60
C VAL A 87 -10.76 18.42 -3.61
N GLN A 88 -11.25 17.83 -4.70
CA GLN A 88 -12.12 18.47 -5.67
C GLN A 88 -13.36 17.60 -5.85
N CYS A 89 -14.54 18.11 -5.50
CA CYS A 89 -15.79 17.40 -5.64
C CYS A 89 -16.61 18.01 -6.78
N GLU A 90 -16.73 17.30 -7.89
CA GLU A 90 -17.46 17.75 -9.08
C GLU A 90 -18.95 18.02 -8.79
N LYS A 91 -19.59 17.17 -7.96
CA LYS A 91 -21.03 17.31 -7.61
C LYS A 91 -21.34 18.58 -6.85
N THR A 92 -20.47 18.99 -5.92
CA THR A 92 -20.71 20.16 -5.03
C THR A 92 -19.86 21.36 -5.40
N GLY A 93 -18.89 21.20 -6.30
CA GLY A 93 -17.89 22.18 -6.64
C GLY A 93 -17.01 22.58 -5.45
N LEU A 94 -16.91 21.74 -4.42
CA LEU A 94 -16.05 22.00 -3.25
C LEU A 94 -14.60 21.66 -3.59
N GLU A 95 -13.71 22.64 -3.33
CA GLU A 95 -12.26 22.47 -3.47
C GLU A 95 -11.56 22.99 -2.21
N PHE A 96 -10.62 22.21 -1.69
CA PHE A 96 -9.76 22.64 -0.59
C PHE A 96 -8.51 21.73 -0.48
N SER A 97 -7.49 22.22 0.22
CA SER A 97 -6.36 21.42 0.68
C SER A 97 -6.02 21.79 2.12
N PRO A 98 -5.85 20.83 3.04
CA PRO A 98 -5.52 21.12 4.43
C PRO A 98 -4.05 21.52 4.67
N SER A 99 -3.25 21.70 3.62
CA SER A 99 -1.81 21.97 3.72
C SER A 99 -1.49 23.29 4.45
N ASN A 100 -2.31 24.32 4.29
CA ASN A 100 -2.22 25.61 4.98
C ASN A 100 -3.56 26.35 4.93
N LEU A 101 -3.70 27.44 5.71
CA LEU A 101 -4.94 28.20 5.77
C LEU A 101 -5.35 28.80 4.42
N ASN A 102 -4.39 29.23 3.59
CA ASN A 102 -4.73 29.80 2.29
C ASN A 102 -5.30 28.76 1.33
N SER A 103 -4.71 27.56 1.29
CA SER A 103 -5.21 26.44 0.48
C SER A 103 -6.47 25.81 1.07
N LEU A 104 -6.66 25.82 2.39
CA LEU A 104 -7.87 25.37 3.05
C LEU A 104 -9.08 26.22 2.65
N PHE A 105 -8.90 27.52 2.54
CA PHE A 105 -9.90 28.49 2.11
C PHE A 105 -9.63 29.02 0.70
N ILE A 106 -9.08 28.19 -0.21
CA ILE A 106 -8.85 28.59 -1.61
C ILE A 106 -10.14 29.10 -2.26
N GLN A 107 -11.24 28.46 -1.95
CA GLN A 107 -12.58 28.98 -2.23
C GLN A 107 -13.04 29.85 -1.08
N ARG A 108 -12.92 31.17 -1.21
CA ARG A 108 -13.26 32.15 -0.16
C ARG A 108 -14.70 32.03 0.34
N ARG A 109 -15.62 31.52 -0.46
CA ARG A 109 -17.01 31.20 -0.03
C ARG A 109 -17.08 30.23 1.15
N ASN A 110 -16.04 29.38 1.35
CA ASN A 110 -15.98 28.44 2.47
C ASN A 110 -15.77 29.14 3.82
N LEU A 111 -15.32 30.41 3.84
CA LEU A 111 -15.23 31.24 5.06
C LEU A 111 -16.58 31.48 5.72
N VAL A 112 -17.67 31.46 4.97
CA VAL A 112 -19.04 31.70 5.45
C VAL A 112 -19.94 30.48 5.35
N ARG A 113 -19.36 29.28 5.08
CA ARG A 113 -20.11 28.03 4.88
C ARG A 113 -20.15 27.19 6.16
N PRO A 114 -21.28 27.11 6.90
CA PRO A 114 -21.34 26.36 8.16
C PRO A 114 -20.99 24.88 8.04
N SER A 115 -21.40 24.23 6.93
CA SER A 115 -21.09 22.81 6.69
C SER A 115 -19.58 22.54 6.54
N PHE A 116 -18.80 23.52 6.05
CA PHE A 116 -17.35 23.43 5.96
C PHE A 116 -16.71 23.48 7.35
N TYR A 117 -17.15 24.36 8.22
CA TYR A 117 -16.68 24.40 9.62
C TYR A 117 -17.08 23.15 10.40
N ARG A 118 -18.28 22.60 10.14
CA ARG A 118 -18.68 21.34 10.74
C ARG A 118 -17.75 20.20 10.32
N MET A 119 -17.38 20.14 9.04
CA MET A 119 -16.39 19.18 8.54
C MET A 119 -15.04 19.35 9.26
N LEU A 120 -14.52 20.56 9.39
CA LEU A 120 -13.25 20.82 10.09
C LEU A 120 -13.32 20.42 11.57
N TRP A 121 -14.44 20.68 12.22
CA TRP A 121 -14.67 20.21 13.58
C TRP A 121 -14.65 18.69 13.67
N ASP A 122 -15.28 18.01 12.73
CA ASP A 122 -15.31 16.56 12.68
C ASP A 122 -13.90 15.98 12.43
N VAL A 123 -13.04 16.63 11.64
CA VAL A 123 -11.62 16.24 11.49
C VAL A 123 -10.91 16.26 12.84
N MET A 124 -11.10 17.32 13.64
CA MET A 124 -10.47 17.43 14.96
C MET A 124 -11.03 16.40 15.95
N ARG A 125 -12.34 16.13 15.87
CA ARG A 125 -13.02 15.14 16.71
C ARG A 125 -12.58 13.73 16.38
N PHE A 126 -12.38 13.43 15.09
CA PHE A 126 -11.97 12.12 14.60
C PHE A 126 -10.64 11.67 15.20
N LYS A 127 -9.69 12.58 15.43
CA LYS A 127 -8.45 12.27 16.13
C LYS A 127 -8.70 11.63 17.51
N ARG A 128 -9.49 12.30 18.34
CA ARG A 128 -9.82 11.85 19.71
C ARG A 128 -10.59 10.54 19.68
N ASP A 129 -11.60 10.44 18.82
CA ASP A 129 -12.47 9.29 18.75
C ASP A 129 -11.72 8.05 18.18
N SER A 130 -10.71 8.29 17.31
CA SER A 130 -9.79 7.24 16.83
C SER A 130 -8.87 6.71 17.92
N GLU A 131 -8.40 7.57 18.83
CA GLU A 131 -7.58 7.14 19.99
C GLU A 131 -8.39 6.20 20.88
N ALA A 132 -9.64 6.57 21.22
CA ALA A 132 -10.54 5.71 21.99
C ALA A 132 -10.89 4.39 21.28
N LEU A 133 -11.08 4.43 19.95
CA LEU A 133 -11.32 3.22 19.15
C LEU A 133 -10.13 2.25 19.20
N MET A 134 -8.91 2.75 19.15
CA MET A 134 -7.70 1.90 19.21
C MET A 134 -7.50 1.24 20.58
N GLU A 135 -8.06 1.79 21.65
CA GLU A 135 -8.06 1.22 23.01
C GLU A 135 -9.18 0.19 23.22
N SER A 136 -10.19 0.15 22.33
CA SER A 136 -11.29 -0.82 22.41
C SER A 136 -10.88 -2.20 21.87
N ASP A 137 -11.57 -3.24 22.28
CA ASP A 137 -11.40 -4.62 21.78
C ASP A 137 -12.35 -4.95 20.60
N ASP A 138 -13.01 -3.95 20.04
CA ASP A 138 -13.89 -4.12 18.89
C ASP A 138 -13.11 -4.09 17.58
N TYR A 139 -12.79 -5.25 17.05
CA TYR A 139 -12.05 -5.44 15.80
C TYR A 139 -12.97 -5.52 14.57
N ASP A 140 -14.25 -5.81 14.78
CA ASP A 140 -15.22 -6.06 13.71
C ASP A 140 -16.00 -4.79 13.32
N LEU A 141 -15.86 -3.70 14.10
CA LEU A 141 -16.54 -2.45 13.84
C LEU A 141 -16.12 -1.87 12.48
N THR A 142 -17.08 -1.72 11.58
CA THR A 142 -16.83 -1.12 10.27
C THR A 142 -16.68 0.40 10.36
N LEU A 143 -15.97 0.99 9.39
CA LEU A 143 -15.80 2.44 9.33
C LEU A 143 -17.15 3.16 9.20
N ALA A 144 -18.07 2.63 8.37
CA ALA A 144 -19.40 3.21 8.22
C ALA A 144 -20.21 3.20 9.53
N ALA A 145 -20.20 2.07 10.27
CA ALA A 145 -20.87 1.97 11.57
C ALA A 145 -20.26 2.95 12.57
N PHE A 146 -18.93 2.98 12.69
CA PHE A 146 -18.23 3.92 13.56
C PHE A 146 -18.59 5.39 13.27
N LEU A 147 -18.56 5.80 12.00
CA LEU A 147 -18.87 7.17 11.60
C LEU A 147 -20.34 7.53 11.87
N THR A 148 -21.25 6.57 11.69
CA THR A 148 -22.68 6.73 11.95
C THR A 148 -22.98 6.83 13.44
N ASP A 149 -22.50 5.92 14.25
CA ASP A 149 -22.70 5.89 15.70
C ASP A 149 -22.17 7.13 16.39
N LYS A 150 -21.02 7.62 15.92
CA LYS A 150 -20.45 8.88 16.42
C LYS A 150 -21.12 10.14 15.85
N GLY A 151 -22.07 10.03 14.92
CA GLY A 151 -22.80 11.16 14.34
C GLY A 151 -21.91 12.14 13.58
N TYR A 152 -21.00 11.63 12.75
CA TYR A 152 -20.18 12.45 11.85
C TYR A 152 -21.02 13.05 10.73
N SER A 153 -20.68 14.29 10.32
CA SER A 153 -21.41 14.96 9.25
C SER A 153 -21.14 14.32 7.89
N GLN A 154 -22.16 14.36 7.02
CA GLN A 154 -22.03 13.93 5.64
C GLN A 154 -20.89 14.68 4.90
N ALA A 155 -20.68 15.96 5.24
CA ALA A 155 -19.59 16.74 4.67
C ALA A 155 -18.21 16.14 5.03
N PHE A 156 -18.01 15.68 6.27
CA PHE A 156 -16.79 15.02 6.71
C PHE A 156 -16.61 13.66 6.02
N VAL A 157 -17.67 12.86 5.98
CA VAL A 157 -17.61 11.52 5.37
C VAL A 157 -17.29 11.62 3.87
N GLN A 158 -18.06 12.41 3.12
CA GLN A 158 -17.99 12.47 1.66
C GLN A 158 -16.84 13.32 1.11
N HIS A 159 -16.36 14.32 1.86
CA HIS A 159 -15.34 15.24 1.35
C HIS A 159 -13.99 15.11 2.05
N PHE A 160 -13.88 14.28 3.08
CA PHE A 160 -12.61 14.09 3.77
C PHE A 160 -12.26 12.61 3.93
N ILE A 161 -13.04 11.82 4.65
CA ILE A 161 -12.69 10.43 5.00
C ILE A 161 -12.67 9.52 3.78
N ILE A 162 -13.74 9.50 3.00
CA ILE A 162 -13.82 8.62 1.81
C ILE A 162 -12.76 9.00 0.78
N PRO A 163 -12.62 10.27 0.32
CA PRO A 163 -11.56 10.63 -0.63
C PRO A 163 -10.14 10.37 -0.13
N MET A 164 -9.91 10.54 1.17
CA MET A 164 -8.60 10.22 1.76
C MET A 164 -8.33 8.71 1.70
N GLY A 165 -9.32 7.89 2.05
CA GLY A 165 -9.21 6.44 1.96
C GLY A 165 -9.00 5.95 0.54
N GLU A 166 -9.77 6.46 -0.42
CA GLU A 166 -9.60 6.15 -1.85
C GLU A 166 -8.19 6.49 -2.35
N ALA A 167 -7.69 7.67 -1.98
CA ALA A 167 -6.36 8.12 -2.38
C ALA A 167 -5.22 7.25 -1.78
N ILE A 168 -5.41 6.70 -0.57
CA ILE A 168 -4.40 5.89 0.12
C ILE A 168 -4.41 4.43 -0.38
N TRP A 169 -5.60 3.83 -0.50
CA TRP A 169 -5.75 2.39 -0.78
C TRP A 169 -6.21 2.08 -2.19
N SER A 170 -6.48 3.08 -3.03
CA SER A 170 -7.09 2.89 -4.37
C SER A 170 -8.36 2.03 -4.31
N ALA A 171 -9.11 2.17 -3.21
CA ALA A 171 -10.25 1.33 -2.90
C ALA A 171 -11.54 1.85 -3.51
N ASP A 172 -12.45 0.93 -3.86
CA ASP A 172 -13.81 1.26 -4.26
C ASP A 172 -14.55 1.93 -3.08
N PRO A 173 -15.17 3.12 -3.27
CA PRO A 173 -15.92 3.84 -2.23
C PRO A 173 -16.97 2.98 -1.52
N VAL A 174 -17.64 2.09 -2.26
CA VAL A 174 -18.70 1.22 -1.71
C VAL A 174 -18.10 0.16 -0.78
N LYS A 175 -16.99 -0.44 -1.17
CA LYS A 175 -16.28 -1.43 -0.37
C LYS A 175 -15.62 -0.79 0.86
N PHE A 176 -15.23 0.47 0.76
CA PHE A 176 -14.57 1.21 1.82
C PHE A 176 -15.45 1.41 3.07
N ASN A 177 -16.77 1.40 2.91
CA ASN A 177 -17.71 1.44 4.04
C ASN A 177 -17.55 0.25 5.01
N ASN A 178 -17.16 -0.91 4.50
CA ASN A 178 -16.94 -2.13 5.29
C ASN A 178 -15.50 -2.25 5.82
N PHE A 179 -14.66 -1.24 5.57
CA PHE A 179 -13.28 -1.24 6.03
C PHE A 179 -13.23 -1.25 7.57
N PRO A 180 -12.34 -2.05 8.20
CA PRO A 180 -12.24 -2.07 9.66
C PRO A 180 -11.83 -0.71 10.22
N ALA A 181 -12.70 -0.11 11.06
CA ALA A 181 -12.50 1.24 11.59
C ALA A 181 -11.20 1.36 12.40
N ARG A 182 -10.88 0.34 13.19
CA ARG A 182 -9.65 0.27 13.99
C ARG A 182 -8.38 0.29 13.14
N TYR A 183 -8.37 -0.47 12.03
CA TYR A 183 -7.24 -0.48 11.11
C TYR A 183 -7.04 0.89 10.43
N PHE A 184 -8.15 1.53 10.02
CA PHE A 184 -8.12 2.88 9.49
C PHE A 184 -7.53 3.89 10.49
N ALA A 185 -8.02 3.88 11.73
CA ALA A 185 -7.53 4.74 12.80
C ALA A 185 -6.03 4.52 13.10
N GLN A 186 -5.60 3.25 13.17
CA GLN A 186 -4.21 2.88 13.40
C GLN A 186 -3.28 3.34 12.27
N PHE A 187 -3.73 3.21 11.02
CA PHE A 187 -2.99 3.70 9.86
C PHE A 187 -2.80 5.22 9.92
N PHE A 188 -3.89 5.96 10.20
CA PHE A 188 -3.84 7.43 10.33
C PHE A 188 -2.91 7.88 11.45
N LYS A 189 -2.94 7.19 12.59
CA LYS A 189 -2.01 7.44 13.71
C LYS A 189 -0.56 7.22 13.30
N ASN A 190 -0.26 6.06 12.71
CA ASN A 190 1.11 5.69 12.33
C ASN A 190 1.71 6.65 11.31
N HIS A 191 0.91 7.12 10.35
CA HIS A 191 1.36 8.04 9.29
C HIS A 191 1.29 9.52 9.69
N GLY A 192 0.87 9.81 10.93
CA GLY A 192 0.82 11.19 11.43
C GLY A 192 -0.34 12.02 10.89
N PHE A 193 -1.31 11.44 10.19
CA PHE A 193 -2.47 12.16 9.65
C PHE A 193 -3.40 12.72 10.76
N LEU A 194 -3.33 12.15 11.96
CA LEU A 194 -4.03 12.66 13.12
C LEU A 194 -3.30 13.82 13.81
N ASN A 195 -2.10 14.17 13.37
CA ASN A 195 -1.29 15.23 13.95
C ASN A 195 -1.30 16.49 13.09
N VAL A 196 -1.59 17.63 13.70
CA VAL A 196 -1.50 18.95 13.06
C VAL A 196 -0.05 19.48 13.06
N LYS A 197 0.76 19.02 14.04
CA LYS A 197 2.18 19.34 14.20
C LYS A 197 3.00 18.06 14.24
N ASP A 198 4.30 18.16 13.98
CA ASP A 198 5.27 17.05 14.04
C ASP A 198 4.98 15.93 13.02
N GLN A 199 4.55 16.29 11.83
CA GLN A 199 4.44 15.34 10.72
C GLN A 199 5.84 14.87 10.31
N PRO A 200 6.02 13.58 9.98
CA PRO A 200 7.31 13.07 9.52
C PRO A 200 7.69 13.73 8.19
N GLN A 201 9.00 14.00 8.01
CA GLN A 201 9.50 14.40 6.70
C GLN A 201 9.28 13.28 5.69
N TRP A 202 8.50 13.54 4.67
CA TRP A 202 8.30 12.61 3.56
C TRP A 202 9.49 12.61 2.63
N LEU A 203 9.79 11.43 2.11
CA LEU A 203 10.93 11.13 1.26
C LEU A 203 10.45 10.41 0.01
N THR A 204 11.21 10.53 -1.08
CA THR A 204 11.04 9.71 -2.28
C THR A 204 12.40 9.15 -2.71
N VAL A 205 12.41 8.02 -3.38
CA VAL A 205 13.64 7.42 -3.92
C VAL A 205 14.21 8.36 -4.98
N LYS A 206 15.50 8.68 -4.87
CA LYS A 206 16.19 9.53 -5.84
C LYS A 206 16.26 8.81 -7.20
N GLY A 207 15.71 9.42 -8.24
CA GLY A 207 15.59 8.80 -9.57
C GLY A 207 14.38 7.87 -9.72
N ARG A 208 13.42 7.92 -8.78
CA ARG A 208 12.17 7.15 -8.72
C ARG A 208 12.31 5.73 -8.17
N SER A 209 11.19 5.10 -7.88
CA SER A 209 11.14 3.82 -7.17
C SER A 209 11.85 2.69 -7.93
N ARG A 210 11.82 2.68 -9.25
CA ARG A 210 12.53 1.68 -10.07
C ARG A 210 14.04 1.56 -9.79
N GLN A 211 14.65 2.57 -9.15
CA GLN A 211 16.09 2.58 -8.92
C GLN A 211 16.57 1.47 -7.96
N TYR A 212 15.75 0.96 -7.10
CA TYR A 212 16.15 -0.16 -6.24
C TYR A 212 15.93 -1.55 -6.87
N ILE A 213 15.21 -1.64 -7.99
CA ILE A 213 14.92 -2.93 -8.64
C ILE A 213 16.21 -3.63 -9.08
N LYS A 214 17.08 -2.92 -9.80
CA LYS A 214 18.33 -3.49 -10.29
C LYS A 214 19.24 -4.00 -9.16
N PRO A 215 19.58 -3.19 -8.14
CA PRO A 215 20.46 -3.65 -7.06
C PRO A 215 19.84 -4.77 -6.20
N ILE A 216 18.52 -4.81 -6.00
CA ILE A 216 17.90 -5.88 -5.21
C ILE A 216 17.84 -7.20 -5.98
N THR A 217 17.69 -7.16 -7.31
CA THR A 217 17.59 -8.37 -8.14
C THR A 217 18.96 -8.91 -8.58
N GLN A 218 20.00 -8.09 -8.56
CA GLN A 218 21.33 -8.44 -9.07
C GLN A 218 21.85 -9.80 -8.62
N PRO A 219 21.69 -10.25 -7.36
CA PRO A 219 22.23 -11.55 -6.91
C PRO A 219 21.53 -12.77 -7.53
N TYR A 220 20.32 -12.61 -8.05
CA TYR A 220 19.48 -13.72 -8.56
C TYR A 220 18.73 -13.34 -9.86
N ALA A 221 19.24 -12.38 -10.63
CA ALA A 221 18.58 -11.86 -11.83
C ALA A 221 18.22 -12.97 -12.83
N ASP A 222 19.12 -13.92 -13.04
CA ASP A 222 18.94 -15.04 -13.97
C ASP A 222 17.93 -16.10 -13.48
N GLN A 223 17.47 -15.98 -12.25
CA GLN A 223 16.49 -16.87 -11.62
C GLN A 223 15.06 -16.31 -11.63
N ILE A 224 14.87 -15.11 -12.22
CA ILE A 224 13.55 -14.48 -12.33
C ILE A 224 12.90 -14.91 -13.64
N ARG A 225 11.72 -15.49 -13.55
CA ARG A 225 10.90 -15.91 -14.69
C ARG A 225 9.73 -14.95 -14.85
N LEU A 226 9.78 -14.13 -15.86
CA LEU A 226 8.69 -13.22 -16.25
C LEU A 226 7.67 -13.94 -17.13
N ASN A 227 6.47 -13.41 -17.23
CA ASN A 227 5.35 -14.01 -17.98
C ASN A 227 5.10 -15.48 -17.57
N CYS A 228 5.38 -15.78 -16.30
CA CYS A 228 5.31 -17.13 -15.75
C CYS A 228 4.37 -17.16 -14.52
N PRO A 229 3.05 -16.98 -14.73
CA PRO A 229 2.08 -17.05 -13.64
C PRO A 229 2.02 -18.46 -13.07
N VAL A 230 1.99 -18.57 -11.74
CA VAL A 230 1.76 -19.83 -11.04
C VAL A 230 0.27 -20.12 -11.01
N ALA A 231 -0.11 -21.35 -11.38
CA ALA A 231 -1.48 -21.82 -11.37
C ALA A 231 -1.87 -22.43 -10.02
N SER A 232 -0.98 -23.24 -9.42
CA SER A 232 -1.23 -23.83 -8.11
C SER A 232 0.05 -24.14 -7.33
N VAL A 233 -0.14 -24.29 -6.02
CA VAL A 233 0.86 -24.69 -5.03
C VAL A 233 0.30 -25.85 -4.24
N ARG A 234 0.97 -27.02 -4.30
CA ARG A 234 0.62 -28.20 -3.52
C ARG A 234 1.69 -28.52 -2.50
N ARG A 235 1.30 -28.71 -1.26
CA ARG A 235 2.21 -28.97 -0.15
C ARG A 235 2.29 -30.46 0.15
N PHE A 236 3.51 -30.91 0.45
CA PHE A 236 3.83 -32.24 0.92
C PHE A 236 4.68 -32.15 2.19
N PRO A 237 4.82 -33.23 2.97
CA PRO A 237 5.59 -33.16 4.23
C PRO A 237 7.03 -32.65 4.05
N ASP A 238 7.71 -33.01 2.97
CA ASP A 238 9.14 -32.76 2.77
C ASP A 238 9.44 -31.80 1.60
N TYR A 239 8.44 -31.43 0.80
CA TYR A 239 8.61 -30.55 -0.35
C TYR A 239 7.29 -29.86 -0.74
N VAL A 240 7.38 -28.92 -1.67
CA VAL A 240 6.24 -28.30 -2.32
C VAL A 240 6.31 -28.46 -3.83
N GLU A 241 5.18 -28.62 -4.48
CA GLU A 241 5.04 -28.59 -5.93
C GLU A 241 4.48 -27.25 -6.37
N ILE A 242 5.15 -26.63 -7.32
CA ILE A 242 4.70 -25.42 -7.98
C ILE A 242 4.30 -25.78 -9.39
N GLN A 243 3.07 -25.44 -9.78
CA GLN A 243 2.56 -25.58 -11.14
C GLN A 243 2.55 -24.22 -11.82
N PRO A 244 3.58 -23.86 -12.61
CA PRO A 244 3.47 -22.69 -13.47
C PRO A 244 2.41 -22.94 -14.55
N GLN A 245 1.76 -21.88 -15.01
CA GLN A 245 0.75 -21.97 -16.05
C GLN A 245 1.41 -22.39 -17.38
N ASN A 246 0.87 -23.45 -18.01
CA ASN A 246 1.38 -24.01 -19.29
C ASN A 246 2.81 -24.59 -19.24
N GLU A 247 3.37 -24.85 -18.06
CA GLU A 247 4.66 -25.49 -17.88
C GLU A 247 4.52 -26.77 -17.05
N VAL A 248 5.61 -27.53 -16.91
CA VAL A 248 5.65 -28.75 -16.07
C VAL A 248 5.71 -28.38 -14.59
N VAL A 249 5.16 -29.26 -13.74
CA VAL A 249 5.26 -29.14 -12.28
C VAL A 249 6.73 -29.19 -11.85
N GLU A 250 7.13 -28.29 -10.98
CA GLU A 250 8.46 -28.25 -10.38
C GLU A 250 8.41 -28.46 -8.87
N LYS A 251 9.43 -29.16 -8.35
CA LYS A 251 9.60 -29.42 -6.93
C LYS A 251 10.57 -28.44 -6.29
N PHE A 252 10.19 -27.97 -5.11
CA PHE A 252 10.98 -27.06 -4.27
C PHE A 252 10.96 -27.56 -2.82
N ASP A 253 11.99 -27.22 -2.04
CA ASP A 253 12.02 -27.51 -0.61
C ASP A 253 11.02 -26.63 0.14
N GLN A 254 10.87 -25.36 -0.27
CA GLN A 254 9.99 -24.37 0.35
C GLN A 254 9.41 -23.41 -0.69
N VAL A 255 8.34 -22.70 -0.29
CA VAL A 255 7.76 -21.63 -1.09
C VAL A 255 7.48 -20.39 -0.25
N VAL A 256 7.73 -19.22 -0.83
CA VAL A 256 7.26 -17.91 -0.32
C VAL A 256 6.23 -17.37 -1.30
N ILE A 257 4.98 -17.26 -0.87
CA ILE A 257 3.91 -16.66 -1.66
C ILE A 257 3.85 -15.17 -1.28
N ALA A 258 4.25 -14.30 -2.21
CA ALA A 258 4.34 -12.84 -2.02
C ALA A 258 3.36 -12.09 -2.93
N THR A 259 2.16 -12.62 -3.04
CA THR A 259 1.01 -12.04 -3.75
C THR A 259 0.05 -11.39 -2.75
N HIS A 260 -1.10 -10.89 -3.21
CA HIS A 260 -2.20 -10.51 -2.32
C HIS A 260 -2.78 -11.75 -1.62
N SER A 261 -3.43 -11.56 -0.47
CA SER A 261 -3.90 -12.66 0.37
C SER A 261 -4.94 -13.55 -0.33
N ASP A 262 -5.90 -12.95 -1.02
CA ASP A 262 -6.90 -13.64 -1.83
C ASP A 262 -6.27 -14.44 -2.99
N GLN A 263 -5.28 -13.88 -3.65
CA GLN A 263 -4.50 -14.58 -4.67
C GLN A 263 -3.69 -15.73 -4.07
N ALA A 264 -3.05 -15.51 -2.91
CA ALA A 264 -2.32 -16.55 -2.21
C ALA A 264 -3.23 -17.72 -1.85
N LEU A 265 -4.44 -17.42 -1.35
CA LEU A 265 -5.44 -18.46 -1.07
C LEU A 265 -5.86 -19.23 -2.33
N ALA A 266 -6.07 -18.52 -3.44
CA ALA A 266 -6.45 -19.13 -4.71
C ALA A 266 -5.37 -20.05 -5.30
N LEU A 267 -4.10 -19.81 -4.99
CA LEU A 267 -2.98 -20.64 -5.41
C LEU A 267 -2.86 -21.96 -4.64
N LEU A 268 -3.35 -22.04 -3.41
CA LEU A 268 -3.23 -23.23 -2.56
C LEU A 268 -4.22 -24.31 -3.00
N ASP A 269 -3.72 -25.51 -3.36
CA ASP A 269 -4.57 -26.66 -3.68
C ASP A 269 -5.27 -27.23 -2.44
N ASP A 270 -4.65 -27.04 -1.26
CA ASP A 270 -5.04 -27.69 0.00
C ASP A 270 -5.15 -26.67 1.17
N PRO A 271 -5.86 -25.53 0.99
CA PRO A 271 -5.94 -24.52 2.05
C PRO A 271 -6.73 -25.06 3.25
N THR A 272 -6.20 -24.82 4.44
CA THR A 272 -6.86 -25.11 5.70
C THR A 272 -8.02 -24.13 5.96
N ASP A 273 -8.93 -24.46 6.87
CA ASP A 273 -10.02 -23.55 7.26
C ASP A 273 -9.49 -22.24 7.87
N THR A 274 -8.38 -22.32 8.61
CA THR A 274 -7.70 -21.13 9.15
C THR A 274 -7.17 -20.23 8.04
N GLU A 275 -6.53 -20.81 7.02
CA GLU A 275 -6.04 -20.03 5.86
C GLU A 275 -7.19 -19.41 5.07
N ARG A 276 -8.29 -20.15 4.88
CA ARG A 276 -9.51 -19.60 4.24
C ARG A 276 -10.08 -18.40 5.01
N ASN A 277 -10.09 -18.47 6.32
CA ASN A 277 -10.64 -17.41 7.17
C ASN A 277 -9.73 -16.18 7.26
N ILE A 278 -8.39 -16.35 7.13
CA ILE A 278 -7.43 -15.25 7.28
C ILE A 278 -7.08 -14.61 5.94
N LEU A 279 -6.99 -15.40 4.87
CA LEU A 279 -6.53 -14.94 3.56
C LEU A 279 -7.66 -14.54 2.61
N GLY A 280 -8.89 -15.03 2.87
CA GLY A 280 -10.08 -14.84 2.03
C GLY A 280 -10.84 -13.53 2.26
#